data_a4783e91965132c9e1f40b089347cb07
#
_entry.id   a4783e91965132c9e1f40b089347cb07
#
_cell.length_a   1.000
_cell.length_b   1.000
_cell.length_c   1.000
_cell.angle_alpha   90.00
_cell.angle_beta   90.00
_cell.angle_gamma   90.00
#
_symmetry.space_group_name_H-M   'P 1'
#
loop_
_entity.id
_entity.type
_entity.pdbx_description
1 polymer ?
#
loop_
_entity_poly.entity_id
_entity_poly.type
_entity_poly.pdbx_seq_one_letter_code
_entity_poly.pdbx_strand_id
1 'polypeptide(L)'
;MQVRELIESTMIIHRDRSRREQLITALPGGYGQLIGVTRELMGQATATIDILRSRVPGTGSQLEEIGRLEADLVHFARERVSARLLAGPDLVGDSLSGWLPNPPRQLTIRVARLPPLQVLIADRATALVVVGSPAERRASLIKAPEVLQALCTLFESIWRSSAPPDEHLAFGDRDRALLVRQILGAMRAGVTDEVAARELTVSVRTYRRYVAEIMALLGATSRFQAGVRAAELGLLPPAQGGAYRP
;
A
#
# COMPACT_ATOMS: atom_id res chain seq x y z
N MET A 1 24.98 -40.83 -31.30
CA MET A 1 24.81 -39.36 -31.32
C MET A 1 23.63 -38.91 -30.46
N GLN A 2 22.45 -39.50 -30.53
CA GLN A 2 21.25 -39.08 -29.80
C GLN A 2 21.35 -38.99 -28.26
N VAL A 3 22.08 -39.88 -27.59
CA VAL A 3 22.16 -39.88 -26.10
C VAL A 3 22.94 -38.68 -25.58
N ARG A 4 23.95 -38.23 -26.32
CA ARG A 4 24.77 -37.07 -25.92
C ARG A 4 24.01 -35.77 -26.05
N GLU A 5 23.22 -35.60 -27.11
CA GLU A 5 22.32 -34.43 -27.29
C GLU A 5 21.22 -34.40 -26.22
N LEU A 6 20.69 -35.57 -25.84
CA LEU A 6 19.69 -35.65 -24.76
C LEU A 6 20.27 -35.25 -23.41
N ILE A 7 21.49 -35.68 -23.11
CA ILE A 7 22.21 -35.31 -21.87
C ILE A 7 22.51 -33.80 -21.86
N GLU A 8 23.01 -33.25 -22.96
CA GLU A 8 23.29 -31.82 -23.08
C GLU A 8 22.01 -30.99 -22.97
N SER A 9 20.92 -31.39 -23.63
CA SER A 9 19.62 -30.75 -23.51
C SER A 9 19.06 -30.80 -22.09
N THR A 10 19.18 -31.94 -21.41
CA THR A 10 18.74 -32.12 -20.02
C THR A 10 19.59 -31.29 -19.07
N MET A 11 20.90 -31.18 -19.28
CA MET A 11 21.79 -30.32 -18.49
C MET A 11 21.48 -28.83 -18.68
N ILE A 12 21.15 -28.41 -19.89
CA ILE A 12 20.76 -27.01 -20.17
C ILE A 12 19.45 -26.70 -19.46
N ILE A 13 18.45 -27.55 -19.56
CA ILE A 13 17.14 -27.38 -18.88
C ILE A 13 17.32 -27.34 -17.35
N HIS A 14 18.17 -28.23 -16.81
CA HIS A 14 18.44 -28.28 -15.38
C HIS A 14 19.21 -27.02 -14.90
N ARG A 15 20.13 -26.52 -15.70
CA ARG A 15 20.90 -25.30 -15.43
C ARG A 15 20.04 -24.06 -15.46
N ASP A 16 19.12 -23.96 -16.42
CA ASP A 16 18.16 -22.87 -16.54
C ASP A 16 17.13 -22.90 -15.42
N ARG A 17 16.68 -24.08 -15.02
CA ARG A 17 15.79 -24.25 -13.88
C ARG A 17 16.46 -23.84 -12.55
N SER A 18 17.68 -24.33 -12.30
CA SER A 18 18.46 -23.96 -11.11
C SER A 18 18.79 -22.48 -11.07
N ARG A 19 19.04 -21.87 -12.23
CA ARG A 19 19.27 -20.42 -12.34
C ARG A 19 18.00 -19.62 -12.05
N ARG A 20 16.82 -20.07 -12.49
CA ARG A 20 15.53 -19.47 -12.17
C ARG A 20 15.16 -19.64 -10.70
N GLU A 21 15.45 -20.78 -10.10
CA GLU A 21 15.25 -21.03 -8.66
C GLU A 21 16.14 -20.13 -7.79
N GLN A 22 17.34 -19.73 -8.26
CA GLN A 22 18.21 -18.76 -7.60
C GLN A 22 17.73 -17.31 -7.76
N LEU A 23 16.89 -16.99 -8.76
CA LEU A 23 16.38 -15.66 -9.00
C LEU A 23 15.14 -15.33 -8.16
N ILE A 24 14.49 -16.33 -7.57
CA ILE A 24 13.39 -16.17 -6.62
C ILE A 24 13.68 -17.06 -5.43
N THR A 25 14.09 -16.47 -4.34
CA THR A 25 14.46 -17.17 -3.11
C THR A 25 13.37 -16.98 -2.07
N ALA A 26 12.72 -18.06 -1.66
CA ALA A 26 11.81 -18.04 -0.53
C ALA A 26 12.64 -17.82 0.74
N LEU A 27 12.24 -16.85 1.56
CA LEU A 27 12.86 -16.61 2.85
C LEU A 27 12.12 -17.47 3.88
N PRO A 28 12.82 -18.36 4.60
CA PRO A 28 12.21 -19.12 5.68
C PRO A 28 11.75 -18.13 6.77
N GLY A 29 10.44 -18.17 7.06
CA GLY A 29 9.70 -17.13 7.72
C GLY A 29 10.06 -16.85 9.18
N GLY A 30 11.07 -16.05 9.44
CA GLY A 30 11.30 -15.43 10.74
C GLY A 30 11.30 -13.91 10.61
N TYR A 31 10.64 -13.22 11.57
CA TYR A 31 10.59 -11.76 11.60
C TYR A 31 11.98 -11.11 11.59
N GLY A 32 12.94 -11.67 12.35
CA GLY A 32 14.33 -11.17 12.39
C GLY A 32 15.05 -11.25 11.04
N GLN A 33 14.77 -12.31 10.26
CA GLN A 33 15.33 -12.46 8.92
C GLN A 33 14.77 -11.43 7.94
N LEU A 34 13.47 -11.15 8.04
CA LEU A 34 12.82 -10.14 7.21
C LEU A 34 13.43 -8.75 7.47
N ILE A 35 13.63 -8.39 8.75
CA ILE A 35 14.31 -7.15 9.13
C ILE A 35 15.74 -7.11 8.57
N GLY A 36 16.49 -8.20 8.69
CA GLY A 36 17.85 -8.29 8.16
C GLY A 36 17.92 -8.04 6.66
N VAL A 37 17.05 -8.72 5.90
CA VAL A 37 16.98 -8.55 4.43
C VAL A 37 16.50 -7.15 4.05
N THR A 38 15.52 -6.57 4.75
CA THR A 38 15.06 -5.19 4.53
C THR A 38 16.23 -4.21 4.72
N ARG A 39 16.97 -4.35 5.82
CA ARG A 39 18.14 -3.50 6.11
C ARG A 39 19.22 -3.63 5.05
N GLU A 40 19.50 -4.85 4.62
CA GLU A 40 20.52 -5.12 3.60
C GLU A 40 20.13 -4.49 2.25
N LEU A 41 18.91 -4.72 1.78
CA LEU A 41 18.41 -4.16 0.52
C LEU A 41 18.41 -2.64 0.51
N MET A 42 17.91 -2.01 1.57
CA MET A 42 17.86 -0.55 1.64
C MET A 42 19.27 0.05 1.79
N GLY A 43 20.16 -0.61 2.54
CA GLY A 43 21.54 -0.17 2.71
C GLY A 43 22.39 -0.29 1.45
N GLN A 44 22.06 -1.21 0.55
CA GLN A 44 22.74 -1.41 -0.73
C GLN A 44 22.16 -0.54 -1.86
N ALA A 45 20.97 0.02 -1.69
CA ALA A 45 20.35 0.86 -2.70
C ALA A 45 21.21 2.08 -3.04
N THR A 46 21.34 2.37 -4.33
CA THR A 46 22.19 3.44 -4.86
C THR A 46 21.44 4.52 -5.61
N ALA A 47 20.22 4.21 -6.10
CA ALA A 47 19.43 5.12 -6.91
C ALA A 47 17.97 5.25 -6.42
N THR A 48 17.25 4.15 -6.28
CA THR A 48 15.80 4.19 -5.99
C THR A 48 15.39 3.14 -4.97
N ILE A 49 14.44 3.53 -4.12
CA ILE A 49 13.73 2.63 -3.20
C ILE A 49 12.23 2.87 -3.41
N ASP A 50 11.51 1.85 -3.88
CA ASP A 50 10.07 1.87 -4.04
C ASP A 50 9.43 0.94 -3.02
N ILE A 51 8.54 1.46 -2.18
CA ILE A 51 7.87 0.74 -1.11
C ILE A 51 6.37 0.75 -1.38
N LEU A 52 5.76 -0.42 -1.39
CA LEU A 52 4.31 -0.59 -1.40
C LEU A 52 3.90 -1.26 -0.10
N ARG A 53 3.06 -0.60 0.67
CA ARG A 53 2.65 -1.08 1.98
C ARG A 53 1.14 -1.01 2.16
N SER A 54 0.52 -2.14 2.38
CA SER A 54 -0.87 -2.24 2.80
C SER A 54 -0.98 -2.82 4.21
N ARG A 55 -2.06 -2.54 4.88
CA ARG A 55 -2.37 -3.18 6.15
C ARG A 55 -2.79 -4.63 5.91
N VAL A 56 -2.11 -5.55 6.58
CA VAL A 56 -2.52 -6.94 6.63
C VAL A 56 -3.20 -7.18 7.99
N PRO A 57 -4.46 -7.64 8.02
CA PRO A 57 -5.17 -7.88 9.27
C PRO A 57 -4.37 -8.80 10.20
N GLY A 58 -4.31 -8.45 11.50
CA GLY A 58 -3.65 -9.26 12.53
C GLY A 58 -2.13 -9.07 12.66
N THR A 59 -1.50 -8.12 11.94
CA THR A 59 -0.03 -7.92 11.97
C THR A 59 0.43 -6.70 12.79
N GLY A 60 -0.45 -6.05 13.53
CA GLY A 60 -0.28 -4.76 14.23
C GLY A 60 1.16 -4.30 14.54
N SER A 61 1.76 -4.79 15.63
CA SER A 61 3.04 -4.24 16.12
C SER A 61 4.26 -4.57 15.26
N GLN A 62 4.32 -5.76 14.65
CA GLN A 62 5.49 -6.18 13.85
C GLN A 62 5.62 -5.40 12.54
N LEU A 63 4.51 -5.03 11.93
CA LEU A 63 4.51 -4.23 10.70
C LEU A 63 4.85 -2.76 10.96
N GLU A 64 4.44 -2.24 12.12
CA GLU A 64 4.84 -0.91 12.57
C GLU A 64 6.36 -0.85 12.79
N GLU A 65 6.96 -1.90 13.33
CA GLU A 65 8.40 -1.97 13.55
C GLU A 65 9.20 -2.03 12.23
N ILE A 66 8.72 -2.82 11.24
CA ILE A 66 9.31 -2.79 9.89
C ILE A 66 9.15 -1.40 9.27
N GLY A 67 8.02 -0.74 9.45
CA GLY A 67 7.77 0.61 8.98
C GLY A 67 8.73 1.64 9.56
N ARG A 68 8.96 1.57 10.86
CA ARG A 68 9.96 2.44 11.53
C ARG A 68 11.36 2.17 11.00
N LEU A 69 11.73 0.89 10.86
CA LEU A 69 13.02 0.52 10.29
C LEU A 69 13.20 1.07 8.87
N GLU A 70 12.18 0.95 8.02
CA GLU A 70 12.26 1.49 6.65
C GLU A 70 12.38 3.01 6.67
N ALA A 71 11.64 3.70 7.54
CA ALA A 71 11.74 5.14 7.71
C ALA A 71 13.14 5.56 8.16
N ASP A 72 13.69 4.88 9.15
CA ASP A 72 15.05 5.12 9.64
C ASP A 72 16.08 4.89 8.55
N LEU A 73 15.95 3.79 7.79
CA LEU A 73 16.87 3.46 6.71
C LEU A 73 16.78 4.46 5.55
N VAL A 74 15.59 4.97 5.22
CA VAL A 74 15.46 6.04 4.23
C VAL A 74 16.10 7.34 4.74
N HIS A 75 15.98 7.62 6.05
CA HIS A 75 16.62 8.80 6.65
C HIS A 75 18.16 8.74 6.58
N PHE A 76 18.73 7.54 6.71
CA PHE A 76 20.16 7.29 6.58
C PHE A 76 20.60 6.93 5.16
N ALA A 77 19.66 6.81 4.22
CA ALA A 77 20.02 6.59 2.82
C ALA A 77 20.86 7.74 2.28
N ARG A 78 21.76 7.41 1.35
CA ARG A 78 22.61 8.42 0.72
C ARG A 78 21.73 9.50 0.10
N GLU A 79 22.15 10.76 0.15
CA GLU A 79 21.40 11.93 -0.40
C GLU A 79 20.92 11.75 -1.85
N ARG A 80 21.52 10.82 -2.60
CA ARG A 80 21.19 10.52 -3.99
C ARG A 80 20.09 9.47 -4.18
N VAL A 81 19.67 8.80 -3.11
CA VAL A 81 18.63 7.76 -3.20
C VAL A 81 17.27 8.41 -3.12
N SER A 82 16.46 8.23 -4.16
CA SER A 82 15.07 8.66 -4.18
C SER A 82 14.18 7.54 -3.63
N ALA A 83 13.41 7.84 -2.60
CA ALA A 83 12.47 6.88 -1.99
C ALA A 83 11.02 7.28 -2.26
N ARG A 84 10.19 6.30 -2.60
CA ARG A 84 8.76 6.46 -2.84
C ARG A 84 7.98 5.44 -2.02
N LEU A 85 6.94 5.89 -1.33
CA LEU A 85 6.06 5.04 -0.53
C LEU A 85 4.62 5.14 -1.05
N LEU A 86 4.08 4.01 -1.50
CA LEU A 86 2.66 3.82 -1.68
C LEU A 86 2.08 3.20 -0.41
N ALA A 87 1.25 3.97 0.28
CA ALA A 87 0.59 3.54 1.50
C ALA A 87 -0.89 3.22 1.24
N GLY A 88 -1.39 2.16 1.86
CA GLY A 88 -2.84 1.92 1.92
C GLY A 88 -3.54 2.99 2.75
N PRO A 89 -4.82 3.30 2.46
CA PRO A 89 -5.60 4.30 3.22
C PRO A 89 -5.65 3.99 4.72
N ASP A 90 -5.57 2.72 5.08
CA ASP A 90 -5.61 2.25 6.47
C ASP A 90 -4.34 2.59 7.27
N LEU A 91 -3.26 2.94 6.58
CA LEU A 91 -1.98 3.35 7.17
C LEU A 91 -1.85 4.88 7.27
N VAL A 92 -2.76 5.63 6.65
CA VAL A 92 -2.78 7.09 6.69
C VAL A 92 -3.61 7.55 7.88
N GLY A 93 -3.16 8.56 8.57
CA GLY A 93 -3.74 9.03 9.82
C GLY A 93 -2.81 8.74 11.00
N ASP A 94 -3.35 8.24 12.09
CA ASP A 94 -2.58 7.99 13.33
C ASP A 94 -1.37 7.09 13.14
N SER A 95 -1.48 6.09 12.24
CA SER A 95 -0.38 5.17 12.00
C SER A 95 0.79 5.84 11.27
N LEU A 96 0.52 6.64 10.24
CA LEU A 96 1.59 7.32 9.49
C LEU A 96 2.34 8.32 10.37
N SER A 97 1.60 9.14 11.12
CA SER A 97 2.18 10.13 12.05
C SER A 97 2.90 9.46 13.22
N GLY A 98 2.48 8.25 13.61
CA GLY A 98 3.09 7.51 14.72
C GLY A 98 4.43 6.86 14.36
N TRP A 99 4.60 6.36 13.13
CA TRP A 99 5.84 5.70 12.71
C TRP A 99 6.72 6.53 11.78
N LEU A 100 6.18 7.62 11.18
CA LEU A 100 6.91 8.54 10.32
C LEU A 100 6.58 10.01 10.69
N PRO A 101 6.89 10.46 11.90
CA PRO A 101 6.55 11.81 12.36
C PRO A 101 7.24 12.91 11.54
N ASN A 102 8.44 12.63 11.03
CA ASN A 102 9.22 13.55 10.19
C ASN A 102 9.73 12.80 8.96
N PRO A 103 8.95 12.77 7.85
CA PRO A 103 9.40 12.08 6.65
C PRO A 103 10.69 12.70 6.11
N PRO A 104 11.69 11.88 5.75
CA PRO A 104 12.92 12.38 5.12
C PRO A 104 12.59 13.11 3.82
N ARG A 105 13.37 14.13 3.49
CA ARG A 105 13.16 14.94 2.27
C ARG A 105 13.20 14.11 0.98
N GLN A 106 13.93 13.00 0.99
CA GLN A 106 14.06 12.08 -0.15
C GLN A 106 12.85 11.15 -0.31
N LEU A 107 11.94 11.09 0.68
CA LEU A 107 10.78 10.22 0.67
C LEU A 107 9.55 10.97 0.16
N THR A 108 9.02 10.51 -0.95
CA THR A 108 7.71 10.94 -1.45
C THR A 108 6.66 9.90 -1.08
N ILE A 109 5.58 10.33 -0.43
CA ILE A 109 4.50 9.46 0.00
C ILE A 109 3.26 9.70 -0.86
N ARG A 110 2.60 8.64 -1.28
CA ARG A 110 1.29 8.69 -1.92
C ARG A 110 0.36 7.62 -1.36
N VAL A 111 -0.92 7.84 -1.48
CA VAL A 111 -1.96 6.98 -0.94
C VAL A 111 -2.77 6.38 -2.06
N ALA A 112 -2.97 5.06 -2.01
CA ALA A 112 -3.76 4.33 -2.98
C ALA A 112 -4.39 3.08 -2.35
N ARG A 113 -5.45 2.58 -2.99
CA ARG A 113 -5.99 1.27 -2.65
C ARG A 113 -5.03 0.19 -3.09
N LEU A 114 -4.52 -0.58 -2.15
CA LEU A 114 -3.49 -1.59 -2.38
C LEU A 114 -4.02 -2.99 -2.12
N PRO A 115 -3.56 -4.00 -2.88
CA PRO A 115 -3.78 -5.39 -2.51
C PRO A 115 -3.07 -5.70 -1.17
N PRO A 116 -3.47 -6.76 -0.44
CA PRO A 116 -2.88 -7.12 0.86
C PRO A 116 -1.48 -7.75 0.70
N LEU A 117 -0.55 -6.97 0.21
CA LEU A 117 0.85 -7.36 0.03
C LEU A 117 1.78 -6.20 0.41
N GLN A 118 3.04 -6.53 0.65
CA GLN A 118 4.10 -5.57 0.88
C GLN A 118 5.21 -5.84 -0.11
N VAL A 119 5.74 -4.79 -0.71
CA VAL A 119 6.84 -4.87 -1.67
C VAL A 119 7.85 -3.78 -1.33
N LEU A 120 9.12 -4.16 -1.32
CA LEU A 120 10.26 -3.25 -1.30
C LEU A 120 11.07 -3.55 -2.56
N ILE A 121 11.24 -2.57 -3.43
CA ILE A 121 12.05 -2.68 -4.65
C ILE A 121 13.25 -1.75 -4.50
N ALA A 122 14.46 -2.30 -4.60
CA ALA A 122 15.71 -1.54 -4.57
C ALA A 122 16.32 -1.50 -5.98
N ASP A 123 16.61 -0.28 -6.45
CA ASP A 123 17.26 0.01 -7.74
C ASP A 123 16.64 -0.69 -8.96
N ARG A 124 15.35 -1.10 -8.85
CA ARG A 124 14.66 -1.91 -9.88
C ARG A 124 15.35 -3.25 -10.19
N ALA A 125 16.28 -3.66 -9.38
CA ALA A 125 17.15 -4.82 -9.55
C ALA A 125 16.84 -5.96 -8.57
N THR A 126 16.28 -5.64 -7.41
CA THR A 126 15.91 -6.64 -6.41
C THR A 126 14.61 -6.22 -5.73
N ALA A 127 13.73 -7.16 -5.48
CA ALA A 127 12.52 -6.91 -4.71
C ALA A 127 12.35 -7.91 -3.57
N LEU A 128 11.91 -7.42 -2.42
CA LEU A 128 11.40 -8.22 -1.32
C LEU A 128 9.88 -8.15 -1.35
N VAL A 129 9.23 -9.28 -1.51
CA VAL A 129 7.77 -9.40 -1.53
C VAL A 129 7.32 -10.19 -0.32
N VAL A 130 6.38 -9.63 0.44
CA VAL A 130 5.79 -10.27 1.62
C VAL A 130 4.29 -10.38 1.43
N VAL A 131 3.76 -11.59 1.52
CA VAL A 131 2.34 -11.91 1.36
C VAL A 131 1.87 -12.80 2.51
N GLY A 132 0.56 -12.82 2.74
CA GLY A 132 -0.09 -13.70 3.70
C GLY A 132 -0.41 -13.07 5.04
N SER A 133 -1.09 -13.84 5.88
CA SER A 133 -1.46 -13.48 7.25
C SER A 133 -0.28 -13.65 8.22
N PRO A 134 -0.37 -13.17 9.47
CA PRO A 134 0.69 -13.36 10.47
C PRO A 134 1.06 -14.81 10.71
N ALA A 135 0.09 -15.73 10.60
CA ALA A 135 0.29 -17.17 10.81
C ALA A 135 0.89 -17.87 9.59
N GLU A 136 0.69 -17.31 8.37
CA GLU A 136 1.11 -17.91 7.12
C GLU A 136 1.89 -16.90 6.25
N ARG A 137 2.76 -16.13 6.87
CA ARG A 137 3.57 -15.14 6.14
C ARG A 137 4.59 -15.84 5.27
N ARG A 138 4.61 -15.46 3.99
CA ARG A 138 5.61 -15.88 3.03
C ARG A 138 6.36 -14.65 2.53
N ALA A 139 7.67 -14.71 2.62
CA ALA A 139 8.55 -13.68 2.08
C ALA A 139 9.40 -14.28 0.96
N SER A 140 9.62 -13.52 -0.09
CA SER A 140 10.46 -13.93 -1.21
C SER A 140 11.35 -12.79 -1.66
N LEU A 141 12.62 -13.08 -1.85
CA LEU A 141 13.57 -12.19 -2.50
C LEU A 141 13.58 -12.50 -3.99
N ILE A 142 13.32 -11.48 -4.81
CA ILE A 142 13.13 -11.61 -6.25
C ILE A 142 14.23 -10.82 -6.96
N LYS A 143 14.97 -11.51 -7.82
CA LYS A 143 15.98 -10.97 -8.74
C LYS A 143 15.68 -11.32 -10.20
N ALA A 144 14.57 -12.02 -10.47
CA ALA A 144 14.12 -12.37 -11.81
C ALA A 144 13.68 -11.12 -12.59
N PRO A 145 14.32 -10.79 -13.72
CA PRO A 145 14.10 -9.53 -14.43
C PRO A 145 12.65 -9.34 -14.88
N GLU A 146 12.00 -10.40 -15.35
CA GLU A 146 10.62 -10.34 -15.84
C GLU A 146 9.63 -10.05 -14.71
N VAL A 147 9.87 -10.64 -13.53
CA VAL A 147 9.04 -10.41 -12.34
C VAL A 147 9.29 -9.01 -11.79
N LEU A 148 10.55 -8.57 -11.77
CA LEU A 148 10.90 -7.20 -11.35
C LEU A 148 10.26 -6.16 -12.27
N GLN A 149 10.30 -6.38 -13.59
CA GLN A 149 9.65 -5.49 -14.55
C GLN A 149 8.14 -5.41 -14.29
N ALA A 150 7.48 -6.55 -14.03
CA ALA A 150 6.05 -6.58 -13.71
C ALA A 150 5.75 -5.82 -12.41
N LEU A 151 6.54 -6.02 -11.34
CA LEU A 151 6.39 -5.32 -10.07
C LEU A 151 6.62 -3.81 -10.23
N CYS A 152 7.65 -3.39 -10.97
CA CYS A 152 7.91 -1.98 -11.27
C CYS A 152 6.76 -1.36 -12.06
N THR A 153 6.23 -2.08 -13.05
CA THR A 153 5.08 -1.62 -13.86
C THR A 153 3.83 -1.46 -13.00
N LEU A 154 3.56 -2.43 -12.12
CA LEU A 154 2.46 -2.36 -11.17
C LEU A 154 2.62 -1.15 -10.25
N PHE A 155 3.80 -0.97 -9.66
CA PHE A 155 4.09 0.18 -8.80
C PHE A 155 3.85 1.51 -9.53
N GLU A 156 4.40 1.69 -10.73
CA GLU A 156 4.24 2.89 -11.53
C GLU A 156 2.78 3.15 -11.94
N SER A 157 2.01 2.11 -12.23
CA SER A 157 0.59 2.22 -12.56
C SER A 157 -0.20 2.76 -11.36
N ILE A 158 0.02 2.19 -10.16
CA ILE A 158 -0.64 2.63 -8.95
C ILE A 158 -0.15 4.03 -8.55
N TRP A 159 1.16 4.30 -8.69
CA TRP A 159 1.74 5.60 -8.37
C TRP A 159 1.10 6.74 -9.15
N ARG A 160 0.86 6.54 -10.44
CA ARG A 160 0.22 7.55 -11.30
C ARG A 160 -1.22 7.86 -10.92
N SER A 161 -1.96 6.87 -10.42
CA SER A 161 -3.35 7.02 -10.00
C SER A 161 -3.52 7.35 -8.51
N SER A 162 -2.42 7.40 -7.74
CA SER A 162 -2.44 7.68 -6.31
C SER A 162 -2.46 9.18 -6.01
N ALA A 163 -2.94 9.55 -4.82
CA ALA A 163 -3.00 10.93 -4.34
C ALA A 163 -1.93 11.22 -3.29
N PRO A 164 -1.44 12.46 -3.16
CA PRO A 164 -0.64 12.87 -2.02
C PRO A 164 -1.36 12.65 -0.67
N PRO A 165 -0.65 12.40 0.43
CA PRO A 165 -1.26 12.22 1.75
C PRO A 165 -2.10 13.43 2.17
N ASP A 166 -1.68 14.65 1.79
CA ASP A 166 -2.35 15.89 2.15
C ASP A 166 -3.74 15.98 1.52
N GLU A 167 -3.94 15.47 0.33
CA GLU A 167 -5.27 15.34 -0.27
C GLU A 167 -6.13 14.31 0.48
N HIS A 168 -5.51 13.29 1.08
CA HIS A 168 -6.16 12.32 1.96
C HIS A 168 -6.34 12.86 3.39
N LEU A 169 -5.37 13.66 3.87
CA LEU A 169 -5.34 14.31 5.17
C LEU A 169 -5.94 15.73 5.16
N ALA A 170 -6.35 16.26 4.00
CA ALA A 170 -7.06 17.55 3.90
C ALA A 170 -8.38 17.55 4.69
N PHE A 171 -8.75 16.40 5.23
CA PHE A 171 -9.73 16.23 6.30
C PHE A 171 -9.14 16.35 7.72
N GLY A 172 -7.93 16.86 7.85
CA GLY A 172 -7.02 16.98 8.98
C GLY A 172 -7.61 17.43 10.30
N ASP A 173 -8.28 16.56 10.94
CA ASP A 173 -8.48 16.41 12.37
C ASP A 173 -9.07 15.00 12.55
N ARG A 174 -8.64 14.26 13.55
CA ARG A 174 -9.08 12.89 13.79
C ARG A 174 -10.60 12.78 13.76
N ASP A 175 -11.26 13.77 14.37
CA ASP A 175 -12.72 13.88 14.40
C ASP A 175 -13.32 14.20 13.03
N ARG A 176 -12.61 14.98 12.23
CA ARG A 176 -13.05 15.35 10.88
C ARG A 176 -12.90 14.20 9.89
N ALA A 177 -11.83 13.43 9.97
CA ALA A 177 -11.64 12.23 9.13
C ALA A 177 -12.70 11.13 9.45
N LEU A 178 -13.04 10.95 10.72
CA LEU A 178 -14.12 10.07 11.12
C LEU A 178 -15.47 10.59 10.61
N LEU A 179 -15.75 11.87 10.73
CA LEU A 179 -16.97 12.51 10.25
C LEU A 179 -17.12 12.34 8.71
N VAL A 180 -16.04 12.55 7.96
CA VAL A 180 -16.03 12.32 6.50
C VAL A 180 -16.36 10.89 6.15
N ARG A 181 -15.75 9.91 6.81
CA ARG A 181 -16.06 8.48 6.61
C ARG A 181 -17.51 8.16 6.93
N GLN A 182 -18.06 8.74 7.99
CA GLN A 182 -19.45 8.59 8.36
C GLN A 182 -20.38 9.20 7.31
N ILE A 183 -20.08 10.41 6.82
CA ILE A 183 -20.84 11.08 5.76
C ILE A 183 -20.79 10.26 4.45
N LEU A 184 -19.62 9.81 4.04
CA LEU A 184 -19.46 8.95 2.86
C LEU A 184 -20.20 7.61 3.04
N GLY A 185 -20.19 7.06 4.26
CA GLY A 185 -20.95 5.87 4.62
C GLY A 185 -22.47 6.10 4.48
N ALA A 186 -22.99 7.21 4.98
CA ALA A 186 -24.40 7.61 4.85
C ALA A 186 -24.80 7.84 3.38
N MET A 187 -23.95 8.51 2.59
CA MET A 187 -24.16 8.69 1.15
C MET A 187 -24.22 7.34 0.43
N ARG A 188 -23.34 6.39 0.76
CA ARG A 188 -23.33 5.03 0.21
C ARG A 188 -24.60 4.25 0.58
N ALA A 189 -25.08 4.40 1.81
CA ALA A 189 -26.29 3.74 2.30
C ALA A 189 -27.56 4.30 1.67
N GLY A 190 -27.48 5.44 0.95
CA GLY A 190 -28.61 6.08 0.29
C GLY A 190 -29.61 6.70 1.26
N VAL A 191 -29.23 6.94 2.52
CA VAL A 191 -30.12 7.59 3.50
C VAL A 191 -30.31 9.06 3.17
N THR A 192 -31.45 9.65 3.58
CA THR A 192 -31.73 11.07 3.33
C THR A 192 -30.81 11.98 4.20
N ASP A 193 -30.64 13.23 3.76
CA ASP A 193 -29.84 14.22 4.50
C ASP A 193 -30.32 14.39 5.94
N GLU A 194 -31.64 14.30 6.16
CA GLU A 194 -32.27 14.43 7.47
C GLU A 194 -31.92 13.26 8.40
N VAL A 195 -31.92 12.03 7.85
CA VAL A 195 -31.56 10.81 8.58
C VAL A 195 -30.07 10.85 8.91
N ALA A 196 -29.23 11.11 7.92
CA ALA A 196 -27.79 11.19 8.11
C ALA A 196 -27.38 12.29 9.11
N ALA A 197 -27.98 13.48 9.03
CA ALA A 197 -27.73 14.57 9.95
C ALA A 197 -28.11 14.21 11.40
N ARG A 198 -29.20 13.47 11.58
CA ARG A 198 -29.66 12.99 12.90
C ARG A 198 -28.67 11.95 13.48
N GLU A 199 -28.25 11.00 12.69
CA GLU A 199 -27.28 9.99 13.10
C GLU A 199 -25.93 10.60 13.50
N LEU A 200 -25.52 11.64 12.78
CA LEU A 200 -24.27 12.38 13.04
C LEU A 200 -24.41 13.49 14.08
N THR A 201 -25.61 13.67 14.67
CA THR A 201 -25.89 14.69 15.69
C THR A 201 -25.54 16.11 15.22
N VAL A 202 -25.78 16.41 13.94
CA VAL A 202 -25.55 17.74 13.33
C VAL A 202 -26.84 18.27 12.70
N SER A 203 -26.89 19.58 12.41
CA SER A 203 -28.01 20.12 11.62
C SER A 203 -27.94 19.67 10.15
N VAL A 204 -29.09 19.57 9.48
CA VAL A 204 -29.17 19.25 8.05
C VAL A 204 -28.36 20.26 7.21
N ARG A 205 -28.36 21.54 7.60
CA ARG A 205 -27.54 22.58 6.97
C ARG A 205 -26.05 22.29 7.10
N THR A 206 -25.61 21.85 8.28
CA THR A 206 -24.21 21.47 8.54
C THR A 206 -23.84 20.23 7.75
N TYR A 207 -24.69 19.22 7.70
CA TYR A 207 -24.49 18.02 6.91
C TYR A 207 -24.34 18.35 5.42
N ARG A 208 -25.22 19.14 4.85
CA ARG A 208 -25.16 19.57 3.43
C ARG A 208 -23.88 20.35 3.12
N ARG A 209 -23.43 21.19 4.05
CA ARG A 209 -22.14 21.90 3.90
C ARG A 209 -20.98 20.90 3.85
N TYR A 210 -20.93 19.93 4.74
CA TYR A 210 -19.89 18.88 4.71
C TYR A 210 -19.93 18.05 3.44
N VAL A 211 -21.11 17.68 2.94
CA VAL A 211 -21.25 16.99 1.65
C VAL A 211 -20.66 17.83 0.51
N ALA A 212 -20.95 19.13 0.48
CA ALA A 212 -20.41 20.04 -0.53
C ALA A 212 -18.89 20.17 -0.43
N GLU A 213 -18.35 20.29 0.78
CA GLU A 213 -16.90 20.32 1.02
C GLU A 213 -16.23 19.02 0.55
N ILE A 214 -16.82 17.84 0.86
CA ILE A 214 -16.32 16.54 0.43
C ILE A 214 -16.35 16.43 -1.10
N MET A 215 -17.46 16.85 -1.74
CA MET A 215 -17.57 16.85 -3.20
C MET A 215 -16.50 17.74 -3.85
N ALA A 216 -16.27 18.94 -3.31
CA ALA A 216 -15.24 19.86 -3.79
C ALA A 216 -13.82 19.24 -3.66
N LEU A 217 -13.51 18.65 -2.51
CA LEU A 217 -12.22 18.00 -2.24
C LEU A 217 -11.97 16.80 -3.16
N LEU A 218 -13.02 16.02 -3.45
CA LEU A 218 -12.94 14.89 -4.40
C LEU A 218 -12.99 15.35 -5.87
N GLY A 219 -13.14 16.65 -6.13
CA GLY A 219 -13.34 17.19 -7.49
C GLY A 219 -14.59 16.63 -8.17
N ALA A 220 -15.62 16.25 -7.40
CA ALA A 220 -16.84 15.63 -7.89
C ALA A 220 -17.93 16.67 -8.12
N THR A 221 -18.69 16.53 -9.21
CA THR A 221 -19.83 17.40 -9.55
C THR A 221 -21.17 16.82 -9.10
N SER A 222 -21.20 15.55 -8.66
CA SER A 222 -22.38 14.89 -8.14
C SER A 222 -22.03 13.98 -6.96
N ARG A 223 -23.03 13.67 -6.11
CA ARG A 223 -22.86 12.73 -5.00
C ARG A 223 -22.44 11.34 -5.47
N PHE A 224 -23.01 10.89 -6.60
CA PHE A 224 -22.62 9.61 -7.20
C PHE A 224 -21.14 9.62 -7.59
N GLN A 225 -20.68 10.66 -8.27
CA GLN A 225 -19.27 10.80 -8.65
C GLN A 225 -18.35 10.89 -7.42
N ALA A 226 -18.78 11.58 -6.35
CA ALA A 226 -18.06 11.62 -5.08
C ALA A 226 -17.97 10.22 -4.46
N GLY A 227 -19.03 9.43 -4.49
CA GLY A 227 -19.04 8.04 -4.03
C GLY A 227 -18.07 7.15 -4.81
N VAL A 228 -18.05 7.26 -6.15
CA VAL A 228 -17.13 6.52 -7.01
C VAL A 228 -15.68 6.89 -6.67
N ARG A 229 -15.34 8.19 -6.65
CA ARG A 229 -13.98 8.66 -6.31
C ARG A 229 -13.57 8.30 -4.88
N ALA A 230 -14.49 8.39 -3.92
CA ALA A 230 -14.23 7.95 -2.56
C ALA A 230 -13.95 6.43 -2.47
N ALA A 231 -14.61 5.62 -3.33
CA ALA A 231 -14.33 4.20 -3.44
C ALA A 231 -12.96 3.92 -4.07
N GLU A 232 -12.61 4.63 -5.15
CA GLU A 232 -11.31 4.55 -5.81
C GLU A 232 -10.17 4.92 -4.86
N LEU A 233 -10.36 5.94 -4.04
CA LEU A 233 -9.41 6.40 -3.03
C LEU A 233 -9.43 5.57 -1.74
N GLY A 234 -10.30 4.56 -1.62
CA GLY A 234 -10.39 3.70 -0.43
C GLY A 234 -10.95 4.41 0.82
N LEU A 235 -11.61 5.54 0.66
CA LEU A 235 -12.20 6.31 1.75
C LEU A 235 -13.52 5.71 2.28
N LEU A 236 -14.17 4.83 1.50
CA LEU A 236 -15.37 4.12 1.94
C LEU A 236 -15.00 2.94 2.86
N PRO A 237 -15.68 2.79 4.01
CA PRO A 237 -15.52 1.60 4.82
C PRO A 237 -15.88 0.34 4.01
N PRO A 238 -15.28 -0.84 4.31
CA PRO A 238 -15.65 -2.08 3.65
C PRO A 238 -17.16 -2.30 3.79
N ALA A 239 -17.78 -2.83 2.73
CA ALA A 239 -19.21 -3.14 2.77
C ALA A 239 -19.44 -4.13 3.93
N GLN A 240 -20.10 -3.68 4.98
CA GLN A 240 -20.67 -4.61 5.93
C GLN A 240 -21.74 -5.39 5.16
N GLY A 241 -21.56 -6.71 5.06
CA GLY A 241 -22.46 -7.59 4.34
C GLY A 241 -23.86 -7.48 4.91
N GLY A 242 -24.63 -6.55 4.39
CA GLY A 242 -26.06 -6.46 4.58
C GLY A 242 -26.68 -7.56 3.74
N ALA A 243 -27.08 -8.65 4.39
CA ALA A 243 -27.95 -9.62 3.78
C ALA A 243 -29.17 -8.87 3.24
N TYR A 244 -29.30 -8.79 1.91
CA TYR A 244 -30.55 -8.45 1.28
C TYR A 244 -31.54 -9.56 1.68
N ARG A 245 -32.44 -9.24 2.59
CA ARG A 245 -33.60 -10.06 2.86
C ARG A 245 -34.70 -9.61 1.87
N PRO A 246 -35.21 -10.52 1.04
CA PRO A 246 -36.30 -10.24 0.12
C PRO A 246 -37.60 -9.88 0.86
#